data_0214fa74ae763cfbc3e0b9aab87e373a
#
_entry.id   0214fa74ae763cfbc3e0b9aab87e373a
#
_cell.length_a   1.000
_cell.length_b   1.000
_cell.length_c   1.000
_cell.angle_alpha   90.00
_cell.angle_beta   90.00
_cell.angle_gamma   90.00
#
_symmetry.space_group_name_H-M   'P 1'
#
loop_
_entity.id
_entity.type
_entity.pdbx_description
1 polymer ?
#
loop_
_entity_poly.entity_id
_entity_poly.type
_entity_poly.pdbx_seq_one_letter_code
_entity_poly.pdbx_strand_id
1 'polypeptide(L)'
;MKKCCLLMMLLMLFMGMNAQEYETTENVSYTTKKDAYSMERLKLDVYHSRKRHDCPVVVWFHGGGLEGGNKSIPDQLKEKGMVVVAVNYRLLPKVTVDQTIDDAAEAVAWVFRHIEEYGGSVKKIVVTGHSAGGYLSMMLCLNKSWLNKYGVNADDVMLYAPFSGQAVTHYNVRKMNGIGPLRAVIDEYAPIYWVRNDCPPLVLICGDRELELYGRYDENQYLARMMKLAGHQKTYLYELGGHGHGHMVGPAFHILDTHIKQLLGEKTNP
;
A
#
# COMPACT_ATOMS: atom_id res chain seq x y z
N MET A 1 51.60 27.80 5.63
CA MET A 1 51.23 26.38 5.46
C MET A 1 50.42 25.80 6.61
N LYS A 2 50.79 25.93 7.90
CA LYS A 2 50.08 25.36 9.04
C LYS A 2 48.62 25.87 9.23
N LYS A 3 48.34 27.15 8.91
CA LYS A 3 46.96 27.71 9.02
C LYS A 3 45.99 27.21 7.95
N CYS A 4 46.47 26.88 6.72
CA CYS A 4 45.63 26.30 5.65
C CYS A 4 45.24 24.84 5.96
N CYS A 5 46.15 24.04 6.55
CA CYS A 5 45.83 22.67 6.92
C CYS A 5 44.80 22.60 8.04
N LEU A 6 44.83 23.53 9.02
CA LEU A 6 43.86 23.57 10.10
C LEU A 6 42.44 23.96 9.61
N LEU A 7 42.36 24.89 8.62
CA LEU A 7 41.08 25.29 8.02
C LEU A 7 40.48 24.18 7.15
N MET A 8 41.30 23.41 6.41
CA MET A 8 40.86 22.24 5.65
C MET A 8 40.39 21.10 6.56
N MET A 9 41.08 20.88 7.68
CA MET A 9 40.64 19.88 8.67
C MET A 9 39.34 20.27 9.37
N LEU A 10 39.10 21.54 9.65
CA LEU A 10 37.82 22.04 10.18
C LEU A 10 36.69 21.91 9.14
N LEU A 11 36.94 22.20 7.84
CA LEU A 11 35.95 21.99 6.78
C LEU A 11 35.60 20.51 6.58
N MET A 12 36.56 19.60 6.69
CA MET A 12 36.28 18.15 6.62
C MET A 12 35.51 17.62 7.84
N LEU A 13 35.69 18.21 9.02
CA LEU A 13 34.88 17.90 10.21
C LEU A 13 33.43 18.39 10.10
N PHE A 14 33.17 19.49 9.38
CA PHE A 14 31.80 19.96 9.10
C PHE A 14 31.12 19.21 7.96
N MET A 15 31.83 18.58 7.03
CA MET A 15 31.26 17.73 5.98
C MET A 15 30.84 16.33 6.49
N GLY A 16 31.27 15.92 7.69
CA GLY A 16 30.96 14.60 8.27
C GLY A 16 29.73 14.52 9.17
N MET A 17 28.97 15.60 9.36
CA MET A 17 27.83 15.63 10.31
C MET A 17 26.47 15.91 9.68
N ASN A 18 26.26 15.64 8.40
CA ASN A 18 24.91 15.45 7.90
C ASN A 18 24.51 13.99 8.18
N ALA A 19 24.14 13.71 9.43
CA ALA A 19 23.43 12.48 9.74
C ALA A 19 22.25 12.40 8.78
N GLN A 20 22.19 11.33 7.98
CA GLN A 20 21.13 11.10 7.03
C GLN A 20 19.78 11.28 7.74
N GLU A 21 18.94 12.19 7.28
CA GLU A 21 17.67 12.51 7.95
C GLU A 21 16.73 11.30 7.99
N TYR A 22 16.85 10.42 7.00
CA TYR A 22 16.02 9.23 6.86
C TYR A 22 16.83 7.94 6.99
N GLU A 23 16.19 6.91 7.53
CA GLU A 23 16.74 5.56 7.62
C GLU A 23 15.67 4.51 7.33
N THR A 24 16.11 3.29 7.10
CA THR A 24 15.22 2.13 6.95
C THR A 24 15.54 1.11 8.04
N THR A 25 14.52 0.78 8.84
CA THR A 25 14.58 -0.39 9.73
C THR A 25 14.07 -1.59 8.95
N GLU A 26 14.96 -2.53 8.64
CA GLU A 26 14.67 -3.65 7.75
C GLU A 26 14.24 -4.91 8.50
N ASN A 27 13.44 -5.73 7.81
CA ASN A 27 13.10 -7.11 8.22
C ASN A 27 12.44 -7.21 9.59
N VAL A 28 11.65 -6.21 9.96
CA VAL A 28 10.85 -6.21 11.19
C VAL A 28 9.76 -7.28 11.07
N SER A 29 9.70 -8.22 12.01
CA SER A 29 8.64 -9.23 12.05
C SER A 29 7.34 -8.62 12.56
N TYR A 30 6.25 -8.78 11.83
CA TYR A 30 4.94 -8.30 12.23
C TYR A 30 4.02 -9.43 12.76
N THR A 31 4.52 -10.67 12.80
CA THR A 31 3.74 -11.85 13.18
C THR A 31 4.30 -12.57 14.40
N THR A 32 3.44 -13.30 15.09
CA THR A 32 3.79 -14.25 16.15
C THR A 32 3.83 -15.70 15.66
N LYS A 33 3.48 -15.96 14.39
CA LYS A 33 3.54 -17.29 13.76
C LYS A 33 4.98 -17.82 13.75
N LYS A 34 5.17 -19.13 14.04
CA LYS A 34 6.49 -19.74 14.25
C LYS A 34 6.89 -20.75 13.18
N ASP A 35 6.03 -21.02 12.21
CA ASP A 35 6.42 -21.87 11.08
C ASP A 35 7.49 -21.18 10.21
N ALA A 36 8.34 -21.98 9.56
CA ALA A 36 9.50 -21.47 8.84
C ALA A 36 9.13 -20.47 7.73
N TYR A 37 8.03 -20.72 7.00
CA TYR A 37 7.62 -19.86 5.91
C TYR A 37 7.06 -18.52 6.41
N SER A 38 6.30 -18.52 7.49
CA SER A 38 5.85 -17.28 8.15
C SER A 38 7.03 -16.47 8.68
N MET A 39 8.00 -17.11 9.36
CA MET A 39 9.20 -16.42 9.87
C MET A 39 10.08 -15.85 8.75
N GLU A 40 10.10 -16.48 7.59
CA GLU A 40 10.80 -15.99 6.39
C GLU A 40 10.08 -14.77 5.79
N ARG A 41 8.76 -14.89 5.54
CA ARG A 41 8.01 -13.96 4.71
C ARG A 41 7.34 -12.83 5.48
N LEU A 42 6.83 -13.05 6.70
CA LEU A 42 6.01 -12.07 7.41
C LEU A 42 6.88 -11.00 8.07
N LYS A 43 7.54 -10.22 7.22
CA LYS A 43 8.43 -9.12 7.57
C LYS A 43 8.07 -7.87 6.78
N LEU A 44 8.36 -6.73 7.37
CA LEU A 44 8.21 -5.42 6.75
C LEU A 44 9.48 -4.59 6.93
N ASP A 45 9.63 -3.57 6.08
CA ASP A 45 10.64 -2.55 6.23
C ASP A 45 9.97 -1.22 6.53
N VAL A 46 10.53 -0.45 7.45
CA VAL A 46 10.02 0.86 7.84
C VAL A 46 11.04 1.93 7.45
N TYR A 47 10.71 2.75 6.44
CA TYR A 47 11.47 3.93 6.07
C TYR A 47 10.90 5.14 6.79
N HIS A 48 11.72 5.84 7.58
CA HIS A 48 11.25 6.92 8.43
C HIS A 48 12.32 8.00 8.64
N SER A 49 11.89 9.20 9.05
CA SER A 49 12.80 10.25 9.48
C SER A 49 13.21 10.06 10.94
N ARG A 50 14.46 10.32 11.26
CA ARG A 50 14.97 10.35 12.65
C ARG A 50 14.51 11.56 13.45
N LYS A 51 13.93 12.57 12.79
CA LYS A 51 13.65 13.88 13.38
C LYS A 51 12.18 14.25 13.39
N ARG A 52 11.37 13.64 12.51
CA ARG A 52 9.96 13.99 12.30
C ARG A 52 9.08 13.08 13.12
N HIS A 53 8.00 13.66 13.63
CA HIS A 53 6.95 12.97 14.37
C HIS A 53 5.59 13.33 13.80
N ASP A 54 4.57 12.55 14.16
CA ASP A 54 3.18 12.72 13.69
C ASP A 54 3.05 12.72 12.15
N CYS A 55 3.95 11.99 11.48
CA CYS A 55 4.01 11.90 10.03
C CYS A 55 2.86 11.05 9.46
N PRO A 56 2.38 11.34 8.23
CA PRO A 56 1.56 10.39 7.47
C PRO A 56 2.30 9.08 7.28
N VAL A 57 1.55 7.98 7.26
CA VAL A 57 2.08 6.62 7.13
C VAL A 57 1.53 5.98 5.87
N VAL A 58 2.38 5.49 4.99
CA VAL A 58 1.98 4.76 3.79
C VAL A 58 2.35 3.29 3.94
N VAL A 59 1.35 2.42 4.07
CA VAL A 59 1.52 0.97 4.03
C VAL A 59 1.46 0.52 2.58
N TRP A 60 2.58 0.01 2.07
CA TRP A 60 2.77 -0.39 0.69
C TRP A 60 2.85 -1.90 0.54
N PHE A 61 1.90 -2.48 -0.21
CA PHE A 61 1.92 -3.88 -0.61
C PHE A 61 2.43 -4.02 -2.05
N HIS A 62 3.44 -4.86 -2.25
CA HIS A 62 4.02 -5.13 -3.58
C HIS A 62 3.06 -5.90 -4.50
N GLY A 63 3.29 -5.82 -5.80
CA GLY A 63 2.63 -6.63 -6.81
C GLY A 63 3.23 -8.04 -6.91
N GLY A 64 2.90 -8.74 -8.00
CA GLY A 64 3.43 -10.08 -8.30
C GLY A 64 2.36 -11.18 -8.30
N GLY A 65 1.10 -10.82 -8.52
CA GLY A 65 0.01 -11.78 -8.76
C GLY A 65 -0.33 -12.68 -7.57
N LEU A 66 0.03 -12.32 -6.35
CA LEU A 66 -0.03 -13.15 -5.14
C LEU A 66 0.90 -14.39 -5.18
N GLU A 67 1.64 -14.61 -6.27
CA GLU A 67 2.54 -15.76 -6.48
C GLU A 67 4.02 -15.37 -6.40
N GLY A 68 4.34 -14.07 -6.41
CA GLY A 68 5.71 -13.55 -6.41
C GLY A 68 5.83 -12.14 -5.84
N GLY A 69 7.03 -11.59 -5.89
CA GLY A 69 7.34 -10.25 -5.41
C GLY A 69 7.95 -10.19 -4.02
N ASN A 70 8.52 -9.05 -3.70
CA ASN A 70 9.13 -8.75 -2.40
C ASN A 70 8.85 -7.29 -2.01
N LYS A 71 8.88 -7.04 -0.71
CA LYS A 71 8.82 -5.70 -0.14
C LYS A 71 9.94 -4.82 -0.67
N SER A 72 9.62 -3.60 -1.00
CA SER A 72 10.57 -2.56 -1.36
C SER A 72 9.96 -1.20 -1.08
N ILE A 73 10.76 -0.27 -0.59
CA ILE A 73 10.33 1.11 -0.39
C ILE A 73 10.31 1.81 -1.77
N PRO A 74 9.15 2.28 -2.26
CA PRO A 74 9.08 3.00 -3.52
C PRO A 74 9.89 4.31 -3.46
N ASP A 75 10.73 4.56 -4.45
CA ASP A 75 11.57 5.77 -4.48
C ASP A 75 10.72 7.05 -4.50
N GLN A 76 9.55 7.00 -5.12
CA GLN A 76 8.61 8.12 -5.18
C GLN A 76 8.06 8.55 -3.82
N LEU A 77 8.13 7.70 -2.80
CA LEU A 77 7.70 8.00 -1.44
C LEU A 77 8.84 8.44 -0.52
N LYS A 78 10.10 8.30 -0.95
CA LYS A 78 11.25 8.70 -0.15
C LYS A 78 11.34 10.21 0.00
N GLU A 79 11.80 10.66 1.16
CA GLU A 79 12.05 12.08 1.48
C GLU A 79 10.82 13.00 1.35
N LYS A 80 9.61 12.42 1.44
CA LYS A 80 8.32 13.16 1.35
C LYS A 80 7.74 13.55 2.71
N GLY A 81 8.48 13.38 3.80
CA GLY A 81 7.96 13.64 5.15
C GLY A 81 6.97 12.60 5.67
N MET A 82 6.96 11.43 5.05
CA MET A 82 6.09 10.31 5.40
C MET A 82 6.92 9.17 6.00
N VAL A 83 6.26 8.32 6.81
CA VAL A 83 6.76 6.99 7.14
C VAL A 83 6.23 6.02 6.08
N VAL A 84 7.09 5.19 5.52
CA VAL A 84 6.70 4.18 4.51
C VAL A 84 6.96 2.79 5.05
N VAL A 85 5.93 1.95 5.07
CA VAL A 85 6.00 0.57 5.52
C VAL A 85 5.81 -0.35 4.33
N ALA A 86 6.89 -0.95 3.84
CA ALA A 86 6.85 -1.92 2.75
C ALA A 86 6.68 -3.34 3.31
N VAL A 87 5.66 -4.06 2.85
CA VAL A 87 5.19 -5.30 3.47
C VAL A 87 5.42 -6.50 2.55
N ASN A 88 6.03 -7.57 3.08
CA ASN A 88 5.96 -8.90 2.53
C ASN A 88 4.77 -9.65 3.13
N TYR A 89 4.15 -10.50 2.32
CA TYR A 89 3.08 -11.43 2.70
C TYR A 89 3.39 -12.81 2.10
N ARG A 90 2.79 -13.86 2.64
CA ARG A 90 2.96 -15.23 2.11
C ARG A 90 2.24 -15.36 0.76
N LEU A 91 2.81 -16.18 -0.11
CA LEU A 91 2.47 -16.27 -1.52
C LEU A 91 1.79 -17.60 -1.86
N LEU A 92 0.86 -17.54 -2.81
CA LEU A 92 0.29 -18.71 -3.45
C LEU A 92 1.38 -19.49 -4.21
N PRO A 93 1.27 -20.81 -4.40
CA PRO A 93 0.27 -21.69 -3.81
C PRO A 93 0.71 -22.25 -2.44
N LYS A 94 1.78 -21.72 -1.82
CA LYS A 94 2.28 -22.19 -0.51
C LYS A 94 1.29 -21.93 0.62
N VAL A 95 0.42 -20.94 0.45
CA VAL A 95 -0.69 -20.61 1.33
C VAL A 95 -1.96 -20.40 0.49
N THR A 96 -3.11 -20.29 1.13
CA THR A 96 -4.39 -19.97 0.49
C THR A 96 -4.58 -18.45 0.40
N VAL A 97 -5.55 -17.98 -0.40
CA VAL A 97 -5.80 -16.54 -0.58
C VAL A 97 -6.25 -15.87 0.72
N ASP A 98 -7.07 -16.56 1.53
CA ASP A 98 -7.49 -16.07 2.85
C ASP A 98 -6.29 -15.86 3.79
N GLN A 99 -5.31 -16.77 3.76
CA GLN A 99 -4.07 -16.61 4.53
C GLN A 99 -3.22 -15.44 4.02
N THR A 100 -3.20 -15.16 2.72
CA THR A 100 -2.50 -13.99 2.16
C THR A 100 -3.17 -12.67 2.55
N ILE A 101 -4.52 -12.62 2.53
CA ILE A 101 -5.27 -11.44 2.98
C ILE A 101 -5.12 -11.26 4.49
N ASP A 102 -5.14 -12.35 5.26
CA ASP A 102 -4.90 -12.34 6.70
C ASP A 102 -3.53 -11.77 7.06
N ASP A 103 -2.48 -12.15 6.32
CA ASP A 103 -1.12 -11.60 6.50
C ASP A 103 -1.09 -10.09 6.25
N ALA A 104 -1.81 -9.61 5.23
CA ALA A 104 -1.92 -8.18 4.97
C ALA A 104 -2.66 -7.44 6.10
N ALA A 105 -3.71 -8.04 6.65
CA ALA A 105 -4.43 -7.48 7.80
C ALA A 105 -3.56 -7.46 9.07
N GLU A 106 -2.80 -8.53 9.34
CA GLU A 106 -1.86 -8.60 10.46
C GLU A 106 -0.77 -7.52 10.37
N ALA A 107 -0.26 -7.26 9.15
CA ALA A 107 0.73 -6.19 8.91
C ALA A 107 0.15 -4.80 9.17
N VAL A 108 -1.06 -4.49 8.69
CA VAL A 108 -1.73 -3.22 8.98
C VAL A 108 -1.99 -3.08 10.48
N ALA A 109 -2.42 -4.14 11.14
CA ALA A 109 -2.62 -4.10 12.59
C ALA A 109 -1.32 -3.91 13.37
N TRP A 110 -0.21 -4.44 12.88
CA TRP A 110 1.13 -4.13 13.42
C TRP A 110 1.43 -2.64 13.31
N VAL A 111 1.14 -2.03 12.15
CA VAL A 111 1.34 -0.59 11.93
C VAL A 111 0.55 0.23 12.95
N PHE A 112 -0.73 -0.07 13.19
CA PHE A 112 -1.53 0.62 14.21
C PHE A 112 -0.94 0.53 15.62
N ARG A 113 -0.22 -0.54 15.94
CA ARG A 113 0.36 -0.75 17.27
C ARG A 113 1.74 -0.14 17.47
N HIS A 114 2.52 0.03 16.39
CA HIS A 114 3.95 0.30 16.50
C HIS A 114 4.44 1.55 15.75
N ILE A 115 3.64 2.12 14.84
CA ILE A 115 4.18 3.12 13.92
C ILE A 115 4.58 4.44 14.58
N GLU A 116 4.06 4.73 15.77
CA GLU A 116 4.47 5.91 16.54
C GLU A 116 5.92 5.81 17.02
N GLU A 117 6.46 4.61 17.23
CA GLU A 117 7.87 4.36 17.53
C GLU A 117 8.80 4.82 16.39
N TYR A 118 8.26 4.92 15.17
CA TYR A 118 8.95 5.37 13.96
C TYR A 118 8.55 6.79 13.53
N GLY A 119 7.89 7.54 14.40
CA GLY A 119 7.46 8.91 14.12
C GLY A 119 6.22 9.03 13.21
N GLY A 120 5.53 7.93 12.92
CA GLY A 120 4.26 7.93 12.20
C GLY A 120 3.08 8.25 13.10
N SER A 121 1.91 8.57 12.50
CA SER A 121 0.66 8.84 13.20
C SER A 121 -0.38 7.78 12.87
N VAL A 122 -0.96 7.14 13.88
CA VAL A 122 -2.05 6.17 13.72
C VAL A 122 -3.32 6.79 13.13
N LYS A 123 -3.44 8.13 13.19
CA LYS A 123 -4.56 8.88 12.61
C LYS A 123 -4.37 9.22 11.13
N LYS A 124 -3.19 8.97 10.57
CA LYS A 124 -2.80 9.36 9.21
C LYS A 124 -2.31 8.18 8.38
N ILE A 125 -2.87 6.99 8.61
CA ILE A 125 -2.50 5.76 7.90
C ILE A 125 -3.19 5.71 6.54
N VAL A 126 -2.40 5.43 5.51
CA VAL A 126 -2.83 5.18 4.14
C VAL A 126 -2.46 3.75 3.78
N VAL A 127 -3.41 2.99 3.26
CA VAL A 127 -3.18 1.61 2.79
C VAL A 127 -3.25 1.58 1.27
N THR A 128 -2.18 1.16 0.63
CA THR A 128 -2.03 1.15 -0.82
C THR A 128 -1.17 -0.03 -1.28
N GLY A 129 -1.06 -0.21 -2.56
CA GLY A 129 -0.23 -1.23 -3.19
C GLY A 129 -0.55 -1.35 -4.66
N HIS A 130 0.31 -2.02 -5.41
CA HIS A 130 0.16 -2.21 -6.84
C HIS A 130 -0.31 -3.62 -7.19
N SER A 131 -1.20 -3.77 -8.16
CA SER A 131 -1.63 -5.07 -8.69
C SER A 131 -2.20 -5.98 -7.59
N ALA A 132 -1.53 -7.09 -7.25
CA ALA A 132 -1.87 -7.94 -6.12
C ALA A 132 -1.93 -7.16 -4.80
N GLY A 133 -1.01 -6.20 -4.58
CA GLY A 133 -1.04 -5.31 -3.41
C GLY A 133 -2.25 -4.36 -3.43
N GLY A 134 -2.67 -3.89 -4.60
CA GLY A 134 -3.89 -3.12 -4.77
C GLY A 134 -5.15 -3.95 -4.45
N TYR A 135 -5.17 -5.22 -4.86
CA TYR A 135 -6.21 -6.16 -4.48
C TYR A 135 -6.29 -6.34 -2.96
N LEU A 136 -5.16 -6.58 -2.28
CA LEU A 136 -5.12 -6.70 -0.82
C LEU A 136 -5.64 -5.43 -0.14
N SER A 137 -5.22 -4.25 -0.60
CA SER A 137 -5.70 -2.96 -0.11
C SER A 137 -7.23 -2.83 -0.21
N MET A 138 -7.84 -3.22 -1.34
CA MET A 138 -9.29 -3.20 -1.52
C MET A 138 -10.01 -4.21 -0.62
N MET A 139 -9.46 -5.43 -0.45
CA MET A 139 -10.03 -6.43 0.44
C MET A 139 -10.07 -5.93 1.89
N LEU A 140 -9.00 -5.28 2.37
CA LEU A 140 -8.95 -4.70 3.71
C LEU A 140 -9.91 -3.51 3.87
N CYS A 141 -10.07 -2.69 2.82
CA CYS A 141 -10.99 -1.57 2.80
C CYS A 141 -12.46 -2.04 2.91
N LEU A 142 -12.85 -2.98 2.07
CA LEU A 142 -14.26 -3.29 1.84
C LEU A 142 -14.78 -4.37 2.78
N ASN A 143 -13.99 -5.38 3.11
CA ASN A 143 -14.35 -6.39 4.09
C ASN A 143 -13.69 -6.11 5.45
N LYS A 144 -14.43 -5.42 6.33
CA LYS A 144 -13.97 -5.05 7.69
C LYS A 144 -13.53 -6.24 8.55
N SER A 145 -14.03 -7.46 8.29
CA SER A 145 -13.77 -8.62 9.14
C SER A 145 -12.28 -8.96 9.23
N TRP A 146 -11.50 -8.67 8.17
CA TRP A 146 -10.07 -8.93 8.15
C TRP A 146 -9.30 -8.13 9.20
N LEU A 147 -9.51 -6.82 9.27
CA LEU A 147 -8.85 -5.96 10.26
C LEU A 147 -9.47 -6.13 11.66
N ASN A 148 -10.79 -6.33 11.74
CA ASN A 148 -11.48 -6.55 13.01
C ASN A 148 -10.95 -7.78 13.77
N LYS A 149 -10.49 -8.82 13.06
CA LYS A 149 -9.82 -9.98 13.64
C LYS A 149 -8.61 -9.60 14.51
N TYR A 150 -7.96 -8.50 14.18
CA TYR A 150 -6.78 -7.98 14.89
C TYR A 150 -7.10 -6.79 15.80
N GLY A 151 -8.37 -6.49 16.03
CA GLY A 151 -8.82 -5.38 16.87
C GLY A 151 -8.67 -3.99 16.23
N VAL A 152 -8.53 -3.93 14.90
CA VAL A 152 -8.43 -2.68 14.13
C VAL A 152 -9.72 -2.47 13.33
N ASN A 153 -10.29 -1.28 13.44
CA ASN A 153 -11.40 -0.89 12.58
C ASN A 153 -10.86 -0.40 11.23
N ALA A 154 -11.32 -1.01 10.13
CA ALA A 154 -10.94 -0.61 8.77
C ALA A 154 -11.23 0.88 8.48
N ASP A 155 -12.19 1.47 9.19
CA ASP A 155 -12.61 2.87 9.01
C ASP A 155 -11.67 3.87 9.71
N ASP A 156 -10.75 3.40 10.56
CA ASP A 156 -9.71 4.23 11.17
C ASP A 156 -8.53 4.49 10.23
N VAL A 157 -8.48 3.83 9.08
CA VAL A 157 -7.53 4.14 7.99
C VAL A 157 -7.95 5.43 7.32
N MET A 158 -7.03 6.38 7.17
CA MET A 158 -7.31 7.69 6.58
C MET A 158 -7.69 7.61 5.09
N LEU A 159 -7.07 6.70 4.35
CA LEU A 159 -7.21 6.58 2.90
C LEU A 159 -6.84 5.17 2.42
N TYR A 160 -7.66 4.62 1.52
CA TYR A 160 -7.28 3.48 0.71
C TYR A 160 -7.04 3.91 -0.74
N ALA A 161 -5.88 3.60 -1.29
CA ALA A 161 -5.51 4.01 -2.65
C ALA A 161 -4.89 2.84 -3.44
N PRO A 162 -5.68 1.85 -3.87
CA PRO A 162 -5.17 0.73 -4.66
C PRO A 162 -4.74 1.17 -6.07
N PHE A 163 -3.54 0.73 -6.49
CA PHE A 163 -3.03 0.92 -7.84
C PHE A 163 -3.28 -0.35 -8.64
N SER A 164 -4.13 -0.26 -9.64
CA SER A 164 -4.45 -1.35 -10.57
C SER A 164 -4.73 -2.70 -9.90
N GLY A 165 -5.47 -2.67 -8.78
CA GLY A 165 -5.94 -3.87 -8.07
C GLY A 165 -7.11 -4.54 -8.80
N GLN A 166 -7.28 -5.86 -8.67
CA GLN A 166 -8.47 -6.53 -9.17
C GLN A 166 -9.67 -6.30 -8.25
N ALA A 167 -10.79 -5.88 -8.82
CA ALA A 167 -12.04 -5.69 -8.09
C ALA A 167 -12.90 -6.97 -8.00
N VAL A 168 -12.68 -7.91 -8.92
CA VAL A 168 -13.23 -9.27 -8.85
C VAL A 168 -12.24 -10.21 -8.18
N THR A 169 -12.62 -11.46 -7.93
CA THR A 169 -11.73 -12.50 -7.38
C THR A 169 -10.45 -12.59 -8.20
N HIS A 170 -9.31 -12.51 -7.52
CA HIS A 170 -8.00 -12.39 -8.17
C HIS A 170 -7.74 -13.53 -9.17
N TYR A 171 -7.17 -13.23 -10.34
CA TYR A 171 -7.06 -14.19 -11.46
C TYR A 171 -6.24 -15.43 -11.10
N ASN A 172 -5.21 -15.34 -10.26
CA ASN A 172 -4.45 -16.50 -9.81
C ASN A 172 -5.23 -17.37 -8.82
N VAL A 173 -6.13 -16.79 -8.03
CA VAL A 173 -7.09 -17.56 -7.22
C VAL A 173 -8.05 -18.33 -8.13
N ARG A 174 -8.58 -17.68 -9.16
CA ARG A 174 -9.45 -18.33 -10.16
C ARG A 174 -8.70 -19.43 -10.90
N LYS A 175 -7.45 -19.20 -11.31
CA LYS A 175 -6.59 -20.17 -11.97
C LYS A 175 -6.36 -21.43 -11.11
N MET A 176 -6.13 -21.27 -9.80
CA MET A 176 -6.01 -22.42 -8.88
C MET A 176 -7.28 -23.28 -8.84
N ASN A 177 -8.43 -22.68 -9.10
CA ASN A 177 -9.74 -23.34 -9.17
C ASN A 177 -10.09 -23.79 -10.61
N GLY A 178 -9.14 -23.79 -11.54
CA GLY A 178 -9.35 -24.21 -12.94
C GLY A 178 -10.16 -23.21 -13.78
N ILE A 179 -10.33 -21.97 -13.33
CA ILE A 179 -11.11 -20.94 -14.00
C ILE A 179 -10.17 -20.06 -14.84
N GLY A 180 -10.50 -19.92 -16.13
CA GLY A 180 -9.67 -19.15 -17.07
C GLY A 180 -9.68 -17.63 -16.77
N PRO A 181 -8.64 -16.90 -17.22
CA PRO A 181 -8.40 -15.51 -16.84
C PRO A 181 -9.50 -14.53 -17.33
N LEU A 182 -10.22 -14.87 -18.38
CA LEU A 182 -11.30 -14.05 -18.94
C LEU A 182 -12.68 -14.30 -18.28
N ARG A 183 -12.76 -15.24 -17.34
CA ARG A 183 -14.01 -15.51 -16.62
C ARG A 183 -13.99 -14.77 -15.29
N ALA A 184 -14.78 -13.71 -15.17
CA ALA A 184 -14.98 -13.02 -13.91
C ALA A 184 -15.70 -13.93 -12.89
N VAL A 185 -15.24 -13.86 -11.65
CA VAL A 185 -15.89 -14.50 -10.48
C VAL A 185 -16.04 -13.42 -9.42
N ILE A 186 -17.22 -13.36 -8.82
CA ILE A 186 -17.52 -12.47 -7.69
C ILE A 186 -17.97 -13.36 -6.53
N ASP A 187 -17.08 -13.62 -5.62
CA ASP A 187 -17.28 -14.38 -4.39
C ASP A 187 -16.71 -13.60 -3.18
N GLU A 188 -16.60 -14.23 -2.03
CA GLU A 188 -16.06 -13.60 -0.80
C GLU A 188 -14.62 -13.10 -0.93
N TYR A 189 -13.88 -13.52 -1.96
CA TYR A 189 -12.53 -13.06 -2.29
C TYR A 189 -12.51 -11.96 -3.36
N ALA A 190 -13.66 -11.47 -3.77
CA ALA A 190 -13.80 -10.34 -4.67
C ALA A 190 -14.04 -9.04 -3.87
N PRO A 191 -13.20 -7.99 -3.98
CA PRO A 191 -13.47 -6.71 -3.33
C PRO A 191 -14.89 -6.17 -3.58
N ILE A 192 -15.39 -6.27 -4.81
CA ILE A 192 -16.72 -5.79 -5.20
C ILE A 192 -17.87 -6.51 -4.49
N TYR A 193 -17.67 -7.72 -4.00
CA TYR A 193 -18.67 -8.45 -3.21
C TYR A 193 -19.03 -7.71 -1.90
N TRP A 194 -18.07 -6.93 -1.37
CA TRP A 194 -18.14 -6.25 -0.08
C TRP A 194 -18.44 -4.75 -0.20
N VAL A 195 -19.09 -4.32 -1.28
CA VAL A 195 -19.47 -2.90 -1.47
C VAL A 195 -20.23 -2.38 -0.26
N ARG A 196 -19.80 -1.22 0.25
CA ARG A 196 -20.38 -0.55 1.41
C ARG A 196 -20.27 0.98 1.26
N ASN A 197 -21.10 1.75 1.98
CA ASN A 197 -21.14 3.21 1.88
C ASN A 197 -20.45 3.95 3.02
N ASP A 198 -19.98 3.22 4.04
CA ASP A 198 -19.41 3.76 5.28
C ASP A 198 -17.88 3.62 5.35
N CYS A 199 -17.20 3.27 4.24
CA CYS A 199 -15.75 3.14 4.24
C CYS A 199 -15.04 4.52 4.13
N PRO A 200 -13.75 4.58 4.51
CA PRO A 200 -12.89 5.73 4.24
C PRO A 200 -12.80 6.07 2.74
N PRO A 201 -12.25 7.23 2.37
CA PRO A 201 -12.00 7.56 0.97
C PRO A 201 -11.29 6.42 0.25
N LEU A 202 -11.80 6.05 -0.94
CA LEU A 202 -11.27 5.01 -1.80
C LEU A 202 -10.87 5.61 -3.14
N VAL A 203 -9.57 5.59 -3.44
CA VAL A 203 -8.99 6.18 -4.66
C VAL A 203 -8.46 5.06 -5.55
N LEU A 204 -9.27 4.66 -6.52
CA LEU A 204 -8.93 3.65 -7.50
C LEU A 204 -8.08 4.28 -8.62
N ILE A 205 -6.87 3.80 -8.83
CA ILE A 205 -5.96 4.32 -9.85
C ILE A 205 -5.57 3.18 -10.77
N CYS A 206 -5.90 3.28 -12.06
CA CYS A 206 -5.58 2.28 -13.07
C CYS A 206 -4.76 2.88 -14.21
N GLY A 207 -4.04 2.05 -14.93
CA GLY A 207 -3.45 2.42 -16.20
C GLY A 207 -4.52 2.62 -17.28
N ASP A 208 -4.05 2.82 -18.49
CA ASP A 208 -4.86 2.95 -19.70
C ASP A 208 -5.63 1.64 -19.95
N ARG A 209 -6.94 1.72 -20.16
CA ARG A 209 -7.82 0.55 -20.33
C ARG A 209 -7.40 -0.37 -21.48
N GLU A 210 -6.80 0.19 -22.53
CA GLU A 210 -6.34 -0.58 -23.70
C GLU A 210 -4.95 -1.22 -23.47
N LEU A 211 -4.18 -0.73 -22.46
CA LEU A 211 -2.83 -1.18 -22.18
C LEU A 211 -2.71 -1.97 -20.87
N GLU A 212 -3.77 -1.99 -20.06
CA GLU A 212 -3.85 -2.73 -18.81
C GLU A 212 -4.03 -4.24 -19.01
N LEU A 213 -3.82 -4.99 -17.93
CA LEU A 213 -4.20 -6.40 -17.88
C LEU A 213 -5.73 -6.55 -18.06
N TYR A 214 -6.15 -7.67 -18.57
CA TYR A 214 -7.53 -8.00 -18.97
C TYR A 214 -8.62 -7.40 -18.05
N GLY A 215 -9.39 -6.44 -18.60
CA GLY A 215 -10.55 -5.87 -17.92
C GLY A 215 -10.24 -5.14 -16.60
N ARG A 216 -8.98 -4.85 -16.30
CA ARG A 216 -8.58 -4.26 -15.01
C ARG A 216 -9.22 -2.90 -14.75
N TYR A 217 -9.24 -2.03 -15.76
CA TYR A 217 -9.92 -0.75 -15.67
C TYR A 217 -11.44 -0.94 -15.52
N ASP A 218 -12.03 -1.83 -16.31
CA ASP A 218 -13.47 -2.07 -16.32
C ASP A 218 -13.97 -2.64 -14.98
N GLU A 219 -13.20 -3.54 -14.37
CA GLU A 219 -13.48 -4.05 -13.00
C GLU A 219 -13.52 -2.90 -11.99
N ASN A 220 -12.54 -2.00 -12.01
CA ASN A 220 -12.46 -0.86 -11.11
C ASN A 220 -13.56 0.18 -11.42
N GLN A 221 -13.90 0.41 -12.68
CA GLN A 221 -15.01 1.26 -13.08
C GLN A 221 -16.34 0.70 -12.56
N TYR A 222 -16.53 -0.62 -12.68
CA TYR A 222 -17.73 -1.27 -12.15
C TYR A 222 -17.78 -1.15 -10.62
N LEU A 223 -16.67 -1.41 -9.91
CA LEU A 223 -16.61 -1.21 -8.46
C LEU A 223 -16.96 0.25 -8.09
N ALA A 224 -16.36 1.24 -8.75
CA ALA A 224 -16.63 2.66 -8.49
C ALA A 224 -18.12 2.99 -8.71
N ARG A 225 -18.75 2.41 -9.73
CA ARG A 225 -20.18 2.56 -9.99
C ARG A 225 -21.03 1.97 -8.88
N MET A 226 -20.68 0.77 -8.41
CA MET A 226 -21.41 0.09 -7.34
C MET A 226 -21.27 0.82 -6.00
N MET A 227 -20.08 1.32 -5.68
CA MET A 227 -19.84 2.15 -4.49
C MET A 227 -20.73 3.42 -4.52
N LYS A 228 -20.79 4.09 -5.66
CA LYS A 228 -21.68 5.27 -5.84
C LYS A 228 -23.15 4.92 -5.67
N LEU A 229 -23.60 3.79 -6.22
CA LEU A 229 -24.98 3.32 -6.09
C LEU A 229 -25.33 2.93 -4.65
N ALA A 230 -24.37 2.39 -3.89
CA ALA A 230 -24.50 2.12 -2.48
C ALA A 230 -24.55 3.40 -1.62
N GLY A 231 -24.22 4.58 -2.20
CA GLY A 231 -24.23 5.85 -1.50
C GLY A 231 -22.87 6.36 -1.02
N HIS A 232 -21.78 5.66 -1.34
CA HIS A 232 -20.45 6.12 -0.96
C HIS A 232 -20.01 7.35 -1.77
N GLN A 233 -19.75 8.48 -1.08
CA GLN A 233 -19.50 9.79 -1.71
C GLN A 233 -18.01 10.05 -2.01
N LYS A 234 -17.09 9.26 -1.45
CA LYS A 234 -15.63 9.48 -1.51
C LYS A 234 -14.91 8.36 -2.27
N THR A 235 -15.54 7.82 -3.31
CA THR A 235 -14.89 6.93 -4.27
C THR A 235 -14.47 7.72 -5.49
N TYR A 236 -13.19 7.65 -5.83
CA TYR A 236 -12.58 8.30 -6.99
C TYR A 236 -12.00 7.22 -7.90
N LEU A 237 -12.07 7.44 -9.21
CA LEU A 237 -11.47 6.57 -10.22
C LEU A 237 -10.62 7.41 -11.17
N TYR A 238 -9.38 7.03 -11.33
CA TYR A 238 -8.42 7.64 -12.25
C TYR A 238 -7.94 6.63 -13.28
N GLU A 239 -7.94 7.06 -14.55
CA GLU A 239 -7.33 6.34 -15.65
C GLU A 239 -6.08 7.10 -16.09
N LEU A 240 -4.95 6.42 -16.14
CA LEU A 240 -3.68 6.99 -16.57
C LEU A 240 -3.43 6.62 -18.04
N GLY A 241 -4.00 7.43 -18.95
CA GLY A 241 -3.91 7.24 -20.40
C GLY A 241 -2.46 7.10 -20.88
N GLY A 242 -2.21 6.14 -21.77
CA GLY A 242 -0.88 5.82 -22.28
C GLY A 242 0.01 5.00 -21.36
N HIS A 243 -0.43 4.66 -20.15
CA HIS A 243 0.36 3.88 -19.19
C HIS A 243 -0.22 2.47 -19.00
N GLY A 244 0.52 1.44 -19.39
CA GLY A 244 0.18 0.06 -19.09
C GLY A 244 0.42 -0.30 -17.62
N HIS A 245 0.08 -1.54 -17.25
CA HIS A 245 0.04 -2.06 -15.89
C HIS A 245 1.23 -1.70 -14.97
N GLY A 246 2.46 -1.84 -15.47
CA GLY A 246 3.66 -1.51 -14.69
C GLY A 246 4.03 -0.03 -14.74
N HIS A 247 3.80 0.63 -15.89
CA HIS A 247 4.22 2.03 -16.10
C HIS A 247 3.31 3.04 -15.39
N MET A 248 2.08 2.65 -15.03
CA MET A 248 1.14 3.49 -14.29
C MET A 248 1.59 3.81 -12.87
N VAL A 249 2.46 2.99 -12.28
CA VAL A 249 2.86 3.09 -10.86
C VAL A 249 3.51 4.43 -10.54
N GLY A 250 4.42 4.90 -11.39
CA GLY A 250 5.10 6.20 -11.20
C GLY A 250 4.12 7.38 -11.12
N PRO A 251 3.30 7.62 -12.16
CA PRO A 251 2.28 8.67 -12.14
C PRO A 251 1.24 8.50 -11.03
N ALA A 252 0.87 7.28 -10.66
CA ALA A 252 -0.10 7.02 -9.60
C ALA A 252 0.33 7.59 -8.25
N PHE A 253 1.63 7.65 -7.95
CA PHE A 253 2.12 8.26 -6.71
C PHE A 253 1.84 9.76 -6.62
N HIS A 254 1.74 10.49 -7.75
CA HIS A 254 1.33 11.91 -7.73
C HIS A 254 -0.13 12.07 -7.32
N ILE A 255 -1.00 11.17 -7.79
CA ILE A 255 -2.42 11.17 -7.38
C ILE A 255 -2.53 10.83 -5.90
N LEU A 256 -1.79 9.81 -5.43
CA LEU A 256 -1.74 9.43 -4.03
C LEU A 256 -1.30 10.60 -3.13
N ASP A 257 -0.18 11.25 -3.47
CA ASP A 257 0.37 12.41 -2.74
C ASP A 257 -0.64 13.57 -2.68
N THR A 258 -1.33 13.85 -3.78
CA THR A 258 -2.38 14.87 -3.85
C THR A 258 -3.52 14.57 -2.89
N HIS A 259 -4.04 13.34 -2.85
CA HIS A 259 -5.11 12.95 -1.94
C HIS A 259 -4.67 12.98 -0.48
N ILE A 260 -3.45 12.55 -0.17
CA ILE A 260 -2.89 12.64 1.19
C ILE A 260 -2.86 14.09 1.65
N LYS A 261 -2.30 15.00 0.84
CA LYS A 261 -2.21 16.43 1.16
C LYS A 261 -3.59 17.06 1.35
N GLN A 262 -4.55 16.74 0.48
CA GLN A 262 -5.93 17.23 0.62
C GLN A 262 -6.58 16.81 1.95
N LEU A 263 -6.39 15.53 2.34
CA LEU A 263 -6.93 15.02 3.61
C LEU A 263 -6.24 15.62 4.84
N LEU A 264 -4.98 16.03 4.71
CA LEU A 264 -4.23 16.73 5.75
C LEU A 264 -4.51 18.25 5.79
N GLY A 265 -5.31 18.79 4.87
CA GLY A 265 -5.58 20.21 4.76
C GLY A 265 -4.40 21.04 4.22
N GLU A 266 -3.44 20.38 3.56
CA GLU A 266 -2.29 21.04 2.93
C GLU A 266 -2.66 21.64 1.57
N LYS A 267 -2.03 22.76 1.21
CA LYS A 267 -2.24 23.35 -0.13
C LYS A 267 -1.63 22.42 -1.19
N THR A 268 -2.46 21.89 -2.07
CA THR A 268 -2.01 21.24 -3.29
C THR A 268 -1.78 22.33 -4.34
N ASN A 269 -0.56 22.45 -4.86
CA ASN A 269 -0.36 23.26 -6.06
C ASN A 269 -1.10 22.61 -7.23
N PRO A 270 -1.85 23.39 -8.03
CA PRO A 270 -2.60 22.90 -9.18
C PRO A 270 -1.68 22.28 -10.26
#